data_880edb47a30d3f7d08367875f37ac857
#
_entry.id   880edb47a30d3f7d08367875f37ac857
#
_cell.length_a   1.000
_cell.length_b   1.000
_cell.length_c   1.000
_cell.angle_alpha   90.00
_cell.angle_beta   90.00
_cell.angle_gamma   90.00
#
_symmetry.space_group_name_H-M   'P 1'
#
loop_
_entity.id
_entity.type
_entity.pdbx_description
1 polymer ?
#
loop_
_entity_poly.entity_id
_entity_poly.type
_entity_poly.pdbx_seq_one_letter_code
_entity_poly.pdbx_strand_id
1 'polypeptide(L)'
;MNLENYKIKPRSSFVSTSLQGYIKASYADLVKVFGHPQCTETSGDGKVDIEWEMNIEDSDHNAIRPFTIYNWKDYDGGYEAMSNKDYQWHIGGTSGIVSAYVQEYFNKEVA
;
A
#
# COMPACT_ATOMS: atom_id res chain seq x y z
N MET A 1 1.83 16.81 -9.42
CA MET A 1 2.78 15.88 -8.75
C MET A 1 3.78 15.35 -9.77
N ASN A 2 5.07 15.46 -9.49
CA ASN A 2 6.11 14.94 -10.39
C ASN A 2 6.61 13.60 -9.88
N LEU A 3 6.16 12.50 -10.50
CA LEU A 3 6.53 11.14 -10.10
C LEU A 3 7.90 10.69 -10.61
N GLU A 4 8.56 11.46 -11.47
CA GLU A 4 9.87 11.10 -12.01
C GLU A 4 10.95 11.06 -10.93
N ASN A 5 10.79 11.86 -9.89
CA ASN A 5 11.76 11.99 -8.80
C ASN A 5 11.38 11.16 -7.56
N TYR A 6 10.35 10.32 -7.68
CA TYR A 6 9.90 9.46 -6.61
C TYR A 6 10.32 8.02 -6.87
N LYS A 7 10.75 7.34 -5.82
CA LYS A 7 11.03 5.90 -5.84
C LYS A 7 10.22 5.23 -4.75
N ILE A 8 9.64 4.08 -5.08
CA ILE A 8 8.91 3.25 -4.12
C ILE A 8 9.80 2.07 -3.75
N LYS A 9 10.02 1.88 -2.46
CA LYS A 9 10.88 0.80 -1.95
C LYS A 9 10.22 0.11 -0.77
N PRO A 10 10.47 -1.20 -0.57
CA PRO A 10 10.06 -1.88 0.65
C PRO A 10 10.68 -1.24 1.88
N ARG A 11 9.92 -1.24 2.98
CA ARG A 11 10.37 -0.70 4.25
C ARG A 11 10.72 -1.86 5.19
N SER A 12 11.87 -1.76 5.86
CA SER A 12 12.34 -2.80 6.78
C SER A 12 12.11 -2.48 8.26
N SER A 13 11.78 -1.22 8.59
CA SER A 13 11.57 -0.80 9.97
C SER A 13 10.11 -0.49 10.24
N PHE A 14 9.68 -0.71 11.48
CA PHE A 14 8.32 -0.37 11.90
C PHE A 14 8.14 1.15 11.93
N VAL A 15 7.06 1.61 11.31
CA VAL A 15 6.62 3.01 11.40
C VAL A 15 5.12 3.00 11.61
N SER A 16 4.66 3.74 12.61
CA SER A 16 3.22 3.89 12.87
C SER A 16 2.57 4.71 11.77
N THR A 17 1.55 4.14 11.13
CA THR A 17 0.75 4.82 10.11
C THR A 17 -0.72 4.78 10.50
N SER A 18 -1.51 5.67 9.93
CA SER A 18 -2.96 5.69 10.10
C SER A 18 -3.65 5.73 8.74
N LEU A 19 -4.93 5.36 8.71
CA LEU A 19 -5.71 5.34 7.47
C LEU A 19 -5.73 6.72 6.84
N GLN A 20 -5.33 6.81 5.57
CA GLN A 20 -5.29 8.05 4.80
C GLN A 20 -6.14 7.99 3.54
N GLY A 21 -6.48 6.81 3.05
CA GLY A 21 -7.25 6.67 1.83
C GLY A 21 -7.48 5.23 1.43
N TYR A 22 -7.97 5.04 0.21
CA TYR A 22 -8.32 3.73 -0.32
C TYR A 22 -7.86 3.60 -1.76
N ILE A 23 -7.68 2.35 -2.21
CA ILE A 23 -7.39 2.07 -3.60
C ILE A 23 -8.16 0.80 -4.02
N LYS A 24 -8.90 0.88 -5.13
CA LYS A 24 -9.54 -0.28 -5.73
C LYS A 24 -8.58 -0.92 -6.72
N ALA A 25 -8.25 -2.17 -6.48
CA ALA A 25 -7.27 -2.88 -7.32
C ALA A 25 -7.37 -4.38 -7.10
N SER A 26 -6.96 -5.16 -8.10
CA SER A 26 -6.75 -6.58 -7.88
C SER A 26 -5.44 -6.82 -7.14
N TYR A 27 -5.38 -7.92 -6.41
CA TYR A 27 -4.13 -8.36 -5.77
C TYR A 27 -3.00 -8.49 -6.79
N ALA A 28 -3.30 -9.06 -7.97
CA ALA A 28 -2.31 -9.25 -9.02
C ALA A 28 -1.73 -7.92 -9.51
N ASP A 29 -2.55 -6.89 -9.67
CA ASP A 29 -2.07 -5.57 -10.11
C ASP A 29 -1.23 -4.90 -9.02
N LEU A 30 -1.58 -5.06 -7.75
CA LEU A 30 -0.75 -4.55 -6.66
C LEU A 30 0.60 -5.24 -6.62
N VAL A 31 0.66 -6.56 -6.85
CA VAL A 31 1.93 -7.29 -6.95
C VAL A 31 2.75 -6.80 -8.14
N LYS A 32 2.09 -6.56 -9.27
CA LYS A 32 2.76 -6.04 -10.47
C LYS A 32 3.44 -4.69 -10.22
N VAL A 33 2.79 -3.80 -9.49
CA VAL A 33 3.26 -2.43 -9.26
C VAL A 33 4.21 -2.35 -8.06
N PHE A 34 3.88 -3.01 -6.95
CA PHE A 34 4.60 -2.86 -5.68
C PHE A 34 5.43 -4.08 -5.27
N GLY A 35 5.36 -5.18 -6.04
CA GLY A 35 5.99 -6.44 -5.66
C GLY A 35 5.13 -7.24 -4.70
N HIS A 36 5.66 -8.33 -4.18
CA HIS A 36 4.93 -9.14 -3.21
C HIS A 36 4.79 -8.41 -1.88
N PRO A 37 3.67 -8.59 -1.15
CA PRO A 37 3.51 -7.96 0.15
C PRO A 37 4.52 -8.52 1.16
N GLN A 38 4.96 -7.66 2.08
CA GLN A 38 5.90 -8.07 3.13
C GLN A 38 5.24 -8.95 4.19
N CYS A 39 3.93 -8.77 4.41
CA CYS A 39 3.18 -9.56 5.37
C CYS A 39 2.03 -10.27 4.69
N THR A 40 1.94 -11.59 4.88
CA THR A 40 0.85 -12.44 4.38
C THR A 40 0.24 -13.28 5.50
N GLU A 41 0.65 -13.05 6.75
CA GLU A 41 0.10 -13.72 7.91
C GLU A 41 -0.92 -12.83 8.59
N THR A 42 -2.01 -13.42 9.06
CA THR A 42 -3.07 -12.70 9.76
C THR A 42 -2.50 -12.03 11.01
N SER A 43 -2.82 -10.74 11.20
CA SER A 43 -2.40 -9.98 12.37
C SER A 43 -2.97 -10.56 13.66
N GLY A 44 -2.36 -10.24 14.80
CA GLY A 44 -2.78 -10.76 16.11
C GLY A 44 -4.22 -10.42 16.48
N ASP A 45 -4.76 -9.30 15.99
CA ASP A 45 -6.15 -8.91 16.20
C ASP A 45 -7.10 -9.42 15.10
N GLY A 46 -6.60 -10.15 14.10
CA GLY A 46 -7.36 -10.75 13.01
C GLY A 46 -7.82 -9.78 11.94
N LYS A 47 -7.50 -8.50 12.04
CA LYS A 47 -8.07 -7.46 11.15
C LYS A 47 -7.35 -7.31 9.81
N VAL A 48 -6.06 -7.67 9.76
CA VAL A 48 -5.22 -7.54 8.57
C VAL A 48 -4.63 -8.91 8.23
N ASP A 49 -4.72 -9.31 6.96
CA ASP A 49 -4.15 -10.58 6.48
C ASP A 49 -2.99 -10.35 5.52
N ILE A 50 -3.06 -9.28 4.72
CA ILE A 50 -2.10 -8.97 3.66
C ILE A 50 -1.71 -7.51 3.82
N GLU A 51 -0.41 -7.23 3.85
CA GLU A 51 0.07 -5.86 4.01
C GLU A 51 1.36 -5.63 3.24
N TRP A 52 1.37 -4.55 2.47
CA TRP A 52 2.59 -3.96 1.91
C TRP A 52 3.07 -2.88 2.85
N GLU A 53 4.36 -2.91 3.20
CA GLU A 53 5.01 -1.90 4.02
C GLU A 53 6.10 -1.24 3.18
N MET A 54 5.87 0.01 2.75
CA MET A 54 6.67 0.65 1.73
C MET A 54 7.07 2.06 2.14
N ASN A 55 8.04 2.62 1.40
CA ASN A 55 8.41 4.02 1.48
C ASN A 55 8.31 4.66 0.10
N ILE A 56 7.86 5.91 0.07
CA ILE A 56 8.06 6.80 -1.07
C ILE A 56 9.29 7.64 -0.76
N GLU A 57 10.31 7.52 -1.59
CA GLU A 57 11.50 8.37 -1.49
C GLU A 57 11.40 9.49 -2.51
N ASP A 58 11.33 10.73 -2.01
CA ASP A 58 11.24 11.94 -2.81
C ASP A 58 12.59 12.63 -2.83
N SER A 59 13.32 12.51 -3.94
CA SER A 59 14.66 13.08 -4.05
C SER A 59 14.68 14.60 -4.15
N ASP A 60 13.58 15.22 -4.65
CA ASP A 60 13.50 16.68 -4.75
C ASP A 60 13.47 17.34 -3.36
N HIS A 61 12.81 16.70 -2.40
CA HIS A 61 12.66 17.23 -1.05
C HIS A 61 13.50 16.46 -0.04
N ASN A 62 14.31 15.51 -0.49
CA ASN A 62 15.08 14.62 0.37
C ASN A 62 14.23 14.03 1.49
N ALA A 63 13.03 13.61 1.15
CA ALA A 63 12.03 13.12 2.10
C ALA A 63 11.76 11.64 1.90
N ILE A 64 11.48 10.94 3.01
CA ILE A 64 11.03 9.56 3.02
C ILE A 64 9.64 9.55 3.64
N ARG A 65 8.65 9.00 2.89
CA ARG A 65 7.26 8.97 3.33
C ARG A 65 6.80 7.52 3.44
N PRO A 66 6.64 6.98 4.65
CA PRO A 66 6.17 5.62 4.82
C PRO A 66 4.70 5.49 4.46
N PHE A 67 4.34 4.35 3.87
CA PHE A 67 2.94 4.01 3.64
C PHE A 67 2.73 2.51 3.71
N THR A 68 1.47 2.12 3.90
CA THR A 68 1.04 0.73 3.88
C THR A 68 -0.15 0.59 2.95
N ILE A 69 -0.29 -0.61 2.37
CA ILE A 69 -1.51 -1.03 1.68
C ILE A 69 -1.93 -2.33 2.34
N TYR A 70 -3.20 -2.44 2.77
CA TYR A 70 -3.64 -3.60 3.52
C TYR A 70 -5.13 -3.87 3.33
N ASN A 71 -5.53 -5.14 3.55
CA ASN A 71 -6.94 -5.51 3.66
C ASN A 71 -7.41 -5.21 5.09
N TRP A 72 -8.72 -5.08 5.29
CA TRP A 72 -9.22 -4.66 6.59
C TRP A 72 -10.50 -5.38 6.97
N LYS A 73 -10.46 -6.10 8.10
CA LYS A 73 -11.63 -6.72 8.75
C LYS A 73 -12.44 -7.66 7.86
N ASP A 74 -11.81 -8.36 6.92
CA ASP A 74 -12.49 -9.37 6.11
C ASP A 74 -12.70 -10.67 6.88
N TYR A 75 -11.80 -10.96 7.83
CA TYR A 75 -11.86 -12.12 8.71
C TYR A 75 -11.93 -13.46 7.94
N ASP A 76 -11.27 -13.54 6.80
CA ASP A 76 -11.30 -14.70 5.91
C ASP A 76 -9.93 -15.18 5.47
N GLY A 77 -8.87 -14.75 6.15
CA GLY A 77 -7.48 -15.11 5.80
C GLY A 77 -6.99 -14.49 4.51
N GLY A 78 -7.67 -13.45 4.01
CA GLY A 78 -7.28 -12.73 2.79
C GLY A 78 -7.98 -13.23 1.54
N TYR A 79 -8.95 -14.12 1.66
CA TYR A 79 -9.64 -14.70 0.49
C TYR A 79 -10.31 -13.63 -0.38
N GLU A 80 -11.12 -12.76 0.22
CA GLU A 80 -11.82 -11.69 -0.52
C GLU A 80 -10.82 -10.73 -1.17
N ALA A 81 -9.80 -10.32 -0.43
CA ALA A 81 -8.79 -9.38 -0.94
C ALA A 81 -8.02 -9.97 -2.12
N MET A 82 -7.72 -11.27 -2.11
CA MET A 82 -6.97 -11.91 -3.19
C MET A 82 -7.84 -12.28 -4.38
N SER A 83 -9.14 -12.51 -4.17
CA SER A 83 -10.06 -13.02 -5.19
C SER A 83 -10.80 -11.91 -5.93
N ASN A 84 -11.14 -10.82 -5.25
CA ASN A 84 -11.93 -9.74 -5.81
C ASN A 84 -11.03 -8.77 -6.57
N LYS A 85 -11.18 -8.74 -7.89
CA LYS A 85 -10.37 -7.84 -8.75
C LYS A 85 -10.65 -6.36 -8.51
N ASP A 86 -11.75 -6.01 -7.87
CA ASP A 86 -12.13 -4.63 -7.55
C ASP A 86 -12.11 -4.39 -6.02
N TYR A 87 -11.30 -5.15 -5.31
CA TYR A 87 -11.21 -5.02 -3.86
C TYR A 87 -10.76 -3.61 -3.46
N GLN A 88 -11.39 -3.05 -2.42
CA GLN A 88 -11.02 -1.76 -1.89
C GLN A 88 -9.99 -1.93 -0.77
N TRP A 89 -8.72 -1.70 -1.10
CA TRP A 89 -7.62 -1.76 -0.14
C TRP A 89 -7.53 -0.46 0.65
N HIS A 90 -7.08 -0.56 1.90
CA HIS A 90 -6.78 0.59 2.73
C HIS A 90 -5.36 1.06 2.46
N ILE A 91 -5.17 2.39 2.46
CA ILE A 91 -3.84 3.00 2.39
C ILE A 91 -3.58 3.69 3.72
N GLY A 92 -2.53 3.27 4.41
CA GLY A 92 -2.05 3.92 5.61
C GLY A 92 -0.85 4.82 5.30
N GLY A 93 -0.66 5.85 6.10
CA GLY A 93 0.46 6.76 5.94
C GLY A 93 0.54 7.75 7.08
N THR A 94 1.46 8.70 6.95
CA THR A 94 1.66 9.75 7.94
C THR A 94 0.91 11.02 7.61
N SER A 95 0.37 11.14 6.38
CA SER A 95 -0.44 12.28 5.95
C SER A 95 -1.28 11.90 4.73
N GLY A 96 -2.32 12.69 4.45
CA GLY A 96 -3.22 12.45 3.32
C GLY A 96 -2.56 12.57 1.95
N ILE A 97 -1.50 13.36 1.84
CA ILE A 97 -0.77 13.52 0.58
C ILE A 97 -0.10 12.21 0.15
N VAL A 98 0.27 11.36 1.11
CA VAL A 98 0.88 10.07 0.82
C VAL A 98 -0.09 9.17 0.07
N SER A 99 -1.37 9.15 0.48
CA SER A 99 -2.40 8.39 -0.23
C SER A 99 -2.57 8.85 -1.67
N ALA A 100 -2.55 10.18 -1.91
CA ALA A 100 -2.64 10.73 -3.26
C ALA A 100 -1.46 10.29 -4.13
N TYR A 101 -0.25 10.29 -3.59
CA TYR A 101 0.95 9.83 -4.30
C TYR A 101 0.87 8.33 -4.65
N VAL A 102 0.43 7.52 -3.69
CA VAL A 102 0.30 6.07 -3.91
C VAL A 102 -0.70 5.77 -5.03
N GLN A 103 -1.86 6.43 -5.00
CA GLN A 103 -2.89 6.22 -6.02
C GLN A 103 -2.41 6.66 -7.40
N GLU A 104 -1.76 7.81 -7.49
CA GLU A 104 -1.24 8.33 -8.76
C GLU A 104 -0.13 7.44 -9.32
N TYR A 105 0.79 7.00 -8.47
CA TYR A 105 1.84 6.07 -8.85
C TYR A 105 1.26 4.75 -9.37
N PHE A 106 0.29 4.18 -8.64
CA PHE A 106 -0.36 2.94 -9.05
C PHE A 106 -1.04 3.10 -10.43
N ASN A 107 -1.80 4.16 -10.62
CA ASN A 107 -2.51 4.39 -11.88
C ASN A 107 -1.57 4.54 -13.07
N LYS A 108 -0.42 5.16 -12.86
CA LYS A 108 0.61 5.31 -13.88
C LYS A 108 1.27 3.98 -14.24
N GLU A 109 1.63 3.20 -13.22
CA GLU A 109 2.44 1.99 -13.42
C GLU A 109 1.61 0.78 -13.84
N VAL A 110 0.32 0.72 -13.49
CA VAL A 110 -0.55 -0.40 -13.83
C VAL A 110 -1.01 -0.35 -15.29
N ALA A 111 -1.02 0.83 -15.88
CA ALA A 111 -1.47 1.05 -17.27
C ALA A 111 -0.54 0.43 -18.30
#